data_69e800ce87d9c0d5262d62be6a24f9bd
#
_entry.id   69e800ce87d9c0d5262d62be6a24f9bd
#
_cell.length_a   1.000
_cell.length_b   1.000
_cell.length_c   1.000
_cell.angle_alpha   90.00
_cell.angle_beta   90.00
_cell.angle_gamma   90.00
#
_symmetry.space_group_name_H-M   'P 1'
#
loop_
_entity.id
_entity.type
_entity.pdbx_description
1 polymer ?
#
loop_
_entity_poly.entity_id
_entity_poly.type
_entity_poly.pdbx_seq_one_letter_code
_entity_poly.pdbx_strand_id
1 'polypeptide(L)'
;TLANMILIGYVIDLCRWIWKNIGFAQFIYDGSFAVRVVIFAVTLILFVVVASIYINAQMGVAPYDAMPNIISGWIPKIPFAVIRILFDLAAVGIGVIAGKLNPEGIQGSIVGSILMSLLLGPVISLVGKPLKKIL
;
A
#
# COMPACT_ATOMS: atom_id res chain seq x y z
N THR A 1 12.76 8.82 11.85
CA THR A 1 11.72 7.76 11.77
C THR A 1 10.55 8.00 12.72
N LEU A 2 10.77 8.29 14.01
CA LEU A 2 9.70 8.62 14.96
C LEU A 2 8.93 9.89 14.55
N ALA A 3 9.62 10.93 14.13
CA ALA A 3 9.00 12.15 13.62
C ALA A 3 8.07 11.87 12.42
N ASN A 4 8.50 11.02 11.48
CA ASN A 4 7.68 10.63 10.34
C ASN A 4 6.43 9.84 10.76
N MET A 5 6.52 8.95 11.76
CA MET A 5 5.35 8.22 12.27
C MET A 5 4.32 9.16 12.89
N ILE A 6 4.77 10.14 13.69
CA ILE A 6 3.91 11.14 14.29
C ILE A 6 3.26 12.02 13.21
N LEU A 7 4.05 12.49 12.26
CA LEU A 7 3.58 13.35 11.17
C LEU A 7 2.54 12.63 10.28
N ILE A 8 2.78 11.36 9.95
CA ILE A 8 1.83 10.53 9.20
C ILE A 8 0.52 10.37 9.99
N GLY A 9 0.59 10.16 11.30
CA GLY A 9 -0.60 10.08 12.16
C GLY A 9 -1.46 11.33 12.05
N TYR A 10 -0.87 12.51 12.22
CA TYR A 10 -1.59 13.78 12.09
C TYR A 10 -2.16 14.01 10.68
N VAL A 11 -1.42 13.65 9.62
CA VAL A 11 -1.89 13.76 8.24
C VAL A 11 -3.09 12.84 8.00
N ILE A 12 -3.05 11.62 8.52
CA ILE A 12 -4.17 10.67 8.41
C ILE A 12 -5.40 11.24 9.13
N ASP A 13 -5.25 11.76 10.35
CA ASP A 13 -6.36 12.34 11.12
C ASP A 13 -6.94 13.57 10.43
N LEU A 14 -6.09 14.43 9.86
CA LEU A 14 -6.53 15.58 9.06
C LEU A 14 -7.32 15.13 7.82
N CYS A 15 -6.84 14.13 7.09
CA CYS A 15 -7.56 13.59 5.93
C CYS A 15 -8.91 12.99 6.33
N ARG A 16 -8.97 12.25 7.44
CA ARG A 16 -10.22 11.69 7.98
C ARG A 16 -11.21 12.79 8.36
N TRP A 17 -10.75 13.86 8.99
CA TRP A 17 -11.57 15.01 9.35
C TRP A 17 -12.14 15.71 8.11
N ILE A 18 -11.30 15.97 7.09
CA ILE A 18 -11.72 16.55 5.82
C ILE A 18 -12.78 15.67 5.14
N TRP A 19 -12.54 14.36 5.04
CA TRP A 19 -13.46 13.41 4.39
C TRP A 19 -14.81 13.34 5.09
N LYS A 20 -14.80 13.38 6.43
CA LYS A 20 -16.03 13.42 7.23
C LYS A 20 -16.84 14.70 6.97
N ASN A 21 -16.16 15.85 6.87
CA ASN A 21 -16.83 17.14 6.66
C ASN A 21 -17.37 17.32 5.23
N ILE A 22 -16.72 16.75 4.23
CA ILE A 22 -17.16 16.81 2.82
C ILE A 22 -18.28 15.78 2.51
N GLY A 23 -18.56 14.84 3.42
CA GLY A 23 -19.52 13.78 3.19
C GLY A 23 -19.08 12.75 2.14
N PHE A 24 -17.78 12.73 1.78
CA PHE A 24 -17.23 11.85 0.75
C PHE A 24 -17.42 10.37 1.07
N ALA A 25 -17.34 10.00 2.34
CA ALA A 25 -17.60 8.64 2.78
C ALA A 25 -19.03 8.22 2.45
N GLN A 26 -20.01 9.09 2.70
CA GLN A 26 -21.43 8.86 2.42
C GLN A 26 -21.68 8.73 0.91
N PHE A 27 -21.06 9.59 0.11
CA PHE A 27 -21.11 9.51 -1.35
C PHE A 27 -20.60 8.15 -1.88
N ILE A 28 -19.55 7.59 -1.27
CA ILE A 28 -19.04 6.26 -1.64
C ILE A 28 -20.01 5.16 -1.19
N TYR A 29 -20.58 5.25 0.02
CA TYR A 29 -21.50 4.24 0.56
C TYR A 29 -22.82 4.21 -0.21
N ASP A 30 -23.34 5.36 -0.62
CA ASP A 30 -24.60 5.49 -1.39
C ASP A 30 -24.38 5.26 -2.90
N GLY A 31 -23.12 5.30 -3.35
CA GLY A 31 -22.75 5.09 -4.74
C GLY A 31 -23.00 3.66 -5.24
N SER A 32 -23.32 3.53 -6.52
CA SER A 32 -23.44 2.23 -7.17
C SER A 32 -22.13 1.43 -7.10
N PHE A 33 -22.21 0.10 -7.24
CA PHE A 33 -21.03 -0.77 -7.25
C PHE A 33 -19.96 -0.28 -8.25
N ALA A 34 -20.38 0.18 -9.43
CA ALA A 34 -19.49 0.71 -10.46
C ALA A 34 -18.69 1.95 -9.96
N VAL A 35 -19.36 2.88 -9.26
CA VAL A 35 -18.70 4.07 -8.69
C VAL A 35 -17.63 3.66 -7.66
N ARG A 36 -17.94 2.70 -6.80
CA ARG A 36 -16.96 2.19 -5.81
C ARG A 36 -15.74 1.57 -6.48
N VAL A 37 -15.96 0.78 -7.53
CA VAL A 37 -14.86 0.15 -8.30
C VAL A 37 -13.99 1.21 -8.98
N VAL A 38 -14.59 2.23 -9.60
CA VAL A 38 -13.85 3.32 -10.25
C VAL A 38 -13.02 4.11 -9.23
N ILE A 39 -13.61 4.50 -8.09
CA ILE A 39 -12.90 5.22 -7.03
C ILE A 39 -11.76 4.35 -6.49
N PHE A 40 -12.00 3.06 -6.26
CA PHE A 40 -10.97 2.13 -5.81
C PHE A 40 -9.82 2.04 -6.81
N ALA A 41 -10.11 1.89 -8.11
CA ALA A 41 -9.10 1.81 -9.16
C ALA A 41 -8.25 3.08 -9.26
N VAL A 42 -8.89 4.27 -9.23
CA VAL A 42 -8.18 5.56 -9.26
C VAL A 42 -7.30 5.71 -8.03
N THR A 43 -7.83 5.43 -6.85
CA THR A 43 -7.06 5.52 -5.60
C THR A 43 -5.90 4.53 -5.57
N LEU A 44 -6.11 3.32 -6.08
CA LEU A 44 -5.07 2.31 -6.21
C LEU A 44 -3.92 2.80 -7.09
N ILE A 45 -4.23 3.33 -8.27
CA ILE A 45 -3.22 3.84 -9.21
C ILE A 45 -2.43 4.98 -8.56
N LEU A 46 -3.12 5.95 -7.96
CA LEU A 46 -2.47 7.06 -7.25
C LEU A 46 -1.57 6.56 -6.12
N PHE A 47 -2.06 5.63 -5.30
CA PHE A 47 -1.28 5.04 -4.21
C PHE A 47 -0.02 4.37 -4.71
N VAL A 48 -0.12 3.55 -5.77
CA VAL A 48 1.03 2.83 -6.33
C VAL A 48 2.07 3.76 -6.92
N VAL A 49 1.64 4.83 -7.61
CA VAL A 49 2.56 5.85 -8.15
C VAL A 49 3.29 6.57 -7.02
N VAL A 50 2.57 7.04 -6.01
CA VAL A 50 3.16 7.74 -4.85
C VAL A 50 4.09 6.83 -4.07
N ALA A 51 3.68 5.59 -3.81
CA ALA A 51 4.52 4.58 -3.13
C ALA A 51 5.81 4.29 -3.92
N SER A 52 5.70 4.24 -5.25
CA SER A 52 6.85 4.02 -6.13
C SER A 52 7.86 5.17 -6.06
N ILE A 53 7.37 6.42 -6.08
CA ILE A 53 8.21 7.62 -5.91
C ILE A 53 8.87 7.60 -4.54
N TYR A 54 8.09 7.34 -3.48
CA TYR A 54 8.58 7.29 -2.11
C TYR A 54 9.72 6.27 -1.92
N ILE A 55 9.56 5.06 -2.44
CA ILE A 55 10.57 4.00 -2.31
C ILE A 55 11.84 4.34 -3.10
N ASN A 56 11.70 4.92 -4.29
CA ASN A 56 12.85 5.26 -5.14
C ASN A 56 13.55 6.57 -4.74
N ALA A 57 12.91 7.45 -3.96
CA ALA A 57 13.51 8.70 -3.48
C ALA A 57 14.66 8.50 -2.48
N GLN A 58 14.84 7.30 -1.92
CA GLN A 58 15.90 6.93 -0.96
C GLN A 58 16.00 7.85 0.27
N MET A 59 14.96 8.61 0.57
CA MET A 59 14.91 9.54 1.71
C MET A 59 14.60 8.86 3.05
N GLY A 60 14.77 7.55 3.11
CA GLY A 60 14.41 6.72 4.26
C GLY A 60 13.03 6.12 4.10
N VAL A 61 12.97 4.81 3.98
CA VAL A 61 11.73 4.04 3.85
C VAL A 61 11.28 3.50 5.20
N ALA A 62 9.98 3.26 5.33
CA ALA A 62 9.44 2.60 6.50
C ALA A 62 10.07 1.19 6.66
N PRO A 63 10.20 0.67 7.89
CA PRO A 63 10.81 -0.66 8.12
C PRO A 63 10.14 -1.76 7.30
N TYR A 64 8.82 -1.72 7.15
CA TYR A 64 8.06 -2.66 6.33
C TYR A 64 8.49 -2.64 4.85
N ASP A 65 8.66 -1.44 4.29
CA ASP A 65 9.03 -1.28 2.88
C ASP A 65 10.54 -1.53 2.64
N ALA A 66 11.36 -1.40 3.68
CA ALA A 66 12.79 -1.70 3.61
C ALA A 66 13.06 -3.21 3.53
N MET A 67 12.24 -4.05 4.18
CA MET A 67 12.45 -5.49 4.26
C MET A 67 12.55 -6.17 2.88
N PRO A 68 11.66 -5.96 1.92
CA PRO A 68 11.80 -6.55 0.58
C PRO A 68 13.09 -6.11 -0.14
N ASN A 69 13.55 -4.86 0.09
CA ASN A 69 14.82 -4.38 -0.48
C ASN A 69 16.03 -5.11 0.10
N ILE A 70 16.03 -5.33 1.43
CA ILE A 70 17.11 -6.05 2.12
C ILE A 70 17.15 -7.51 1.65
N ILE A 71 16.00 -8.17 1.60
CA ILE A 71 15.88 -9.56 1.13
C ILE A 71 16.31 -9.70 -0.32
N SER A 72 15.96 -8.73 -1.17
CA SER A 72 16.40 -8.69 -2.57
C SER A 72 17.92 -8.57 -2.71
N GLY A 73 18.57 -7.85 -1.79
CA GLY A 73 20.04 -7.78 -1.73
C GLY A 73 20.70 -9.11 -1.36
N TRP A 74 20.04 -9.94 -0.54
CA TRP A 74 20.54 -11.25 -0.15
C TRP A 74 20.33 -12.33 -1.22
N ILE A 75 19.30 -12.18 -2.05
CA ILE A 75 18.92 -13.17 -3.07
C ILE A 75 18.87 -12.49 -4.45
N PRO A 76 20.01 -12.16 -5.05
CA PRO A 76 20.06 -11.40 -6.32
C PRO A 76 19.48 -12.15 -7.52
N LYS A 77 19.26 -13.48 -7.39
CA LYS A 77 18.66 -14.31 -8.44
C LYS A 77 17.15 -14.08 -8.61
N ILE A 78 16.47 -13.54 -7.60
CA ILE A 78 15.03 -13.33 -7.62
C ILE A 78 14.77 -11.83 -7.86
N PRO A 79 13.95 -11.47 -8.88
CA PRO A 79 13.62 -10.08 -9.13
C PRO A 79 12.87 -9.47 -7.94
N PHE A 80 13.18 -8.21 -7.63
CA PHE A 80 12.58 -7.46 -6.51
C PHE A 80 11.04 -7.54 -6.48
N ALA A 81 10.38 -7.48 -7.66
CA ALA A 81 8.93 -7.57 -7.75
C ALA A 81 8.37 -8.85 -7.14
N VAL A 82 9.04 -9.98 -7.36
CA VAL A 82 8.60 -11.30 -6.83
C VAL A 82 8.77 -11.33 -5.30
N ILE A 83 9.90 -10.85 -4.80
CA ILE A 83 10.16 -10.77 -3.35
C ILE A 83 9.12 -9.89 -2.68
N ARG A 84 8.78 -8.74 -3.28
CA ARG A 84 7.76 -7.82 -2.78
C ARG A 84 6.38 -8.49 -2.74
N ILE A 85 5.97 -9.16 -3.80
CA ILE A 85 4.69 -9.88 -3.85
C ILE A 85 4.62 -10.95 -2.76
N LEU A 86 5.66 -11.77 -2.62
CA LEU A 86 5.70 -12.83 -1.60
C LEU A 86 5.64 -12.27 -0.18
N PHE A 87 6.35 -11.18 0.07
CA PHE A 87 6.36 -10.50 1.36
C PHE A 87 4.98 -9.92 1.71
N ASP A 88 4.35 -9.23 0.76
CA ASP A 88 3.04 -8.65 0.95
C ASP A 88 1.95 -9.73 1.09
N LEU A 89 2.02 -10.84 0.33
CA LEU A 89 1.11 -11.99 0.49
C LEU A 89 1.29 -12.69 1.85
N ALA A 90 2.52 -12.82 2.33
CA ALA A 90 2.78 -13.35 3.67
C ALA A 90 2.15 -12.47 4.75
N ALA A 91 2.28 -11.14 4.62
CA ALA A 91 1.64 -10.19 5.53
C ALA A 91 0.10 -10.30 5.50
N VAL A 92 -0.50 -10.43 4.31
CA VAL A 92 -1.95 -10.66 4.17
C VAL A 92 -2.34 -12.00 4.82
N GLY A 93 -1.57 -13.06 4.63
CA GLY A 93 -1.80 -14.36 5.26
C GLY A 93 -1.81 -14.27 6.79
N ILE A 94 -0.81 -13.61 7.37
CA ILE A 94 -0.73 -13.36 8.81
C ILE A 94 -1.94 -12.54 9.28
N GLY A 95 -2.31 -11.50 8.53
CA GLY A 95 -3.48 -10.66 8.82
C GLY A 95 -4.80 -11.44 8.82
N VAL A 96 -4.98 -12.36 7.88
CA VAL A 96 -6.15 -13.25 7.82
C VAL A 96 -6.20 -14.21 9.01
N ILE A 97 -5.06 -14.80 9.39
CA ILE A 97 -4.97 -15.69 10.55
C ILE A 97 -5.29 -14.91 11.83
N ALA A 98 -4.66 -13.76 12.01
CA ALA A 98 -4.91 -12.89 13.17
C ALA A 98 -6.37 -12.41 13.23
N GLY A 99 -6.97 -12.06 12.09
CA GLY A 99 -8.36 -11.65 12.01
C GLY A 99 -9.35 -12.77 12.34
N LYS A 100 -9.03 -14.03 12.05
CA LYS A 100 -9.84 -15.17 12.47
C LYS A 100 -9.81 -15.43 13.98
N LEU A 101 -8.72 -15.02 14.64
CA LEU A 101 -8.56 -15.13 16.09
C LEU A 101 -9.22 -13.96 16.84
N ASN A 102 -9.60 -12.90 16.12
CA ASN A 102 -10.25 -11.72 16.71
C ASN A 102 -11.77 -11.95 16.81
N PRO A 103 -12.42 -11.68 17.96
CA PRO A 103 -13.87 -11.77 18.13
C PRO A 103 -14.66 -10.87 17.13
N GLU A 104 -14.10 -9.76 16.70
CA GLU A 104 -14.70 -8.84 15.71
C GLU A 104 -14.55 -9.32 14.26
N GLY A 105 -13.84 -10.43 14.04
CA GLY A 105 -13.59 -10.99 12.71
C GLY A 105 -12.58 -10.20 11.88
N ILE A 106 -12.55 -10.51 10.57
CA ILE A 106 -11.63 -9.88 9.62
C ILE A 106 -12.18 -8.51 9.23
N GLN A 107 -11.50 -7.45 9.64
CA GLN A 107 -11.82 -6.08 9.22
C GLN A 107 -11.05 -5.74 7.94
N GLY A 108 -11.77 -5.36 6.88
CA GLY A 108 -11.19 -4.96 5.60
C GLY A 108 -11.47 -5.93 4.46
N SER A 109 -11.01 -5.58 3.27
CA SER A 109 -11.19 -6.37 2.06
C SER A 109 -9.98 -7.26 1.79
N ILE A 110 -10.14 -8.56 1.98
CA ILE A 110 -9.10 -9.55 1.63
C ILE A 110 -8.76 -9.47 0.14
N VAL A 111 -9.80 -9.34 -0.71
CA VAL A 111 -9.62 -9.23 -2.17
C VAL A 111 -8.81 -7.97 -2.53
N GLY A 112 -9.12 -6.85 -1.90
CA GLY A 112 -8.37 -5.60 -2.07
C GLY A 112 -6.91 -5.75 -1.65
N SER A 113 -6.65 -6.39 -0.54
CA SER A 113 -5.28 -6.64 -0.04
C SER A 113 -4.47 -7.54 -0.96
N ILE A 114 -5.07 -8.60 -1.49
CA ILE A 114 -4.42 -9.48 -2.47
C ILE A 114 -4.11 -8.73 -3.77
N LEU A 115 -5.08 -7.95 -4.29
CA LEU A 115 -4.89 -7.12 -5.48
C LEU A 115 -3.74 -6.12 -5.30
N MET A 116 -3.68 -5.45 -4.15
CA MET A 116 -2.60 -4.54 -3.80
C MET A 116 -1.25 -5.25 -3.80
N SER A 117 -1.16 -6.41 -3.15
CA SER A 117 0.07 -7.21 -3.08
C SER A 117 0.59 -7.61 -4.45
N LEU A 118 -0.31 -8.00 -5.36
CA LEU A 118 0.05 -8.41 -6.73
C LEU A 118 0.47 -7.23 -7.61
N LEU A 119 -0.14 -6.07 -7.44
CA LEU A 119 0.11 -4.90 -8.29
C LEU A 119 1.30 -4.07 -7.82
N LEU A 120 1.52 -3.96 -6.50
CA LEU A 120 2.53 -3.07 -5.93
C LEU A 120 3.95 -3.43 -6.41
N GLY A 121 4.32 -4.70 -6.37
CA GLY A 121 5.65 -5.18 -6.77
C GLY A 121 6.02 -4.85 -8.22
N PRO A 122 5.23 -5.27 -9.22
CA PRO A 122 5.48 -4.97 -10.62
C PRO A 122 5.49 -3.48 -10.93
N VAL A 123 4.58 -2.69 -10.36
CA VAL A 123 4.47 -1.27 -10.68
C VAL A 123 5.61 -0.46 -10.04
N ILE A 124 6.02 -0.76 -8.80
CA ILE A 124 7.23 -0.16 -8.21
C ILE A 124 8.45 -0.44 -9.09
N SER A 125 8.57 -1.66 -9.59
CA SER A 125 9.67 -2.05 -10.49
C SER A 125 9.62 -1.32 -11.83
N LEU A 126 8.41 -1.10 -12.39
CA LEU A 126 8.23 -0.40 -13.66
C LEU A 126 8.51 1.10 -13.54
N VAL A 127 7.96 1.75 -12.52
CA VAL A 127 8.15 3.19 -12.28
C VAL A 127 9.56 3.51 -11.78
N GLY A 128 10.18 2.58 -11.05
CA GLY A 128 11.56 2.75 -10.57
C GLY A 128 12.61 2.75 -11.67
N LYS A 129 12.35 2.09 -12.81
CA LYS A 129 13.30 2.07 -13.94
C LYS A 129 13.56 3.45 -14.55
N PRO A 130 12.55 4.25 -14.91
CA PRO A 130 12.78 5.60 -15.42
C PRO A 130 13.30 6.58 -14.36
N LEU A 131 12.86 6.45 -13.10
CA LEU A 131 13.32 7.34 -12.03
C LEU A 131 14.82 7.19 -11.73
N LYS A 132 15.35 5.97 -11.76
CA LYS A 132 16.81 5.73 -11.61
C LYS A 132 17.66 6.32 -12.72
N LYS A 133 17.06 6.76 -13.84
CA LYS A 133 17.77 7.45 -14.91
C LYS A 133 17.77 8.98 -14.74
N ILE A 134 16.89 9.49 -13.89
CA ILE A 134 16.66 10.93 -13.70
C ILE A 134 17.30 11.42 -12.40
N LEU A 135 17.42 10.55 -11.41
CA LEU A 135 18.12 10.77 -10.13
C LEU A 135 19.53 10.17 -10.18
#